data_1903fd5e70a12678d6e751d595425f9e
#
_entry.id   1903fd5e70a12678d6e751d595425f9e
#
_cell.length_a   1.000
_cell.length_b   1.000
_cell.length_c   1.000
_cell.angle_alpha   90.00
_cell.angle_beta   90.00
_cell.angle_gamma   90.00
#
_symmetry.space_group_name_H-M   'P 1'
#
loop_
_entity.id
_entity.type
_entity.pdbx_description
1 polymer ?
#
loop_
_entity_poly.entity_id
_entity_poly.type
_entity_poly.pdbx_seq_one_letter_code
_entity_poly.pdbx_strand_id
1 'polypeptide(L)'
;TGVQTCALPIYGRSFKILLAGPKTIEHMVDTVLSFSGERDRDLRILRSFKNRFGTTDEIGAFRMTGEGMAEVPDISGSLIESNEGEEGSVVSAVYEGSRPVFFEIQALVTRANVGFARRTAIGISQNRLSMILAVLEKKAGLGLLDYDVYVNVVGGMSTGSTSTDLAVALAIYSSFKGRASSRKVVAVGEVGLTGNLRSVPNAEKIVQEAVRLALKQAKE
;
A
#
# COMPACT_ATOMS: atom_id res chain seq x y z
N THR A 1 -33.88 -0.82 25.25
CA THR A 1 -33.24 -0.85 23.94
C THR A 1 -31.94 -1.61 24.07
N GLY A 2 -32.02 -2.94 23.88
CA GLY A 2 -30.87 -3.82 24.02
C GLY A 2 -29.98 -3.75 22.78
N VAL A 3 -28.74 -3.38 22.96
CA VAL A 3 -27.69 -3.56 21.95
C VAL A 3 -27.30 -5.05 21.98
N GLN A 4 -27.72 -5.80 20.99
CA GLN A 4 -27.21 -7.16 20.80
C GLN A 4 -25.86 -7.09 20.10
N THR A 5 -24.80 -7.33 20.87
CA THR A 5 -23.45 -7.50 20.33
C THR A 5 -23.30 -8.95 19.86
N CYS A 6 -23.42 -9.20 18.58
CA CYS A 6 -23.00 -10.48 17.99
C CYS A 6 -21.53 -10.41 17.64
N ALA A 7 -20.68 -11.00 18.46
CA ALA A 7 -19.29 -11.26 18.11
C ALA A 7 -19.22 -12.58 17.32
N LEU A 8 -18.85 -12.52 16.06
CA LEU A 8 -18.60 -13.70 15.24
C LEU A 8 -17.11 -14.04 15.25
N PRO A 9 -16.73 -15.34 15.36
CA PRO A 9 -15.34 -15.74 15.38
C PRO A 9 -14.67 -15.45 14.04
N ILE A 10 -13.50 -14.81 14.12
CA ILE A 10 -12.66 -14.46 12.97
C ILE A 10 -11.81 -15.67 12.63
N TYR A 11 -12.01 -16.28 11.46
CA TYR A 11 -11.10 -17.27 10.91
C TYR A 11 -10.19 -16.59 9.86
N GLY A 12 -8.91 -16.43 10.19
CA GLY A 12 -7.90 -15.98 9.24
C GLY A 12 -7.30 -17.14 8.46
N ARG A 13 -7.53 -17.19 7.15
CA ARG A 13 -6.63 -17.82 6.19
C ARG A 13 -6.43 -16.87 5.02
N SER A 14 -5.16 -16.65 4.71
CA SER A 14 -4.67 -15.97 3.54
C SER A 14 -5.31 -16.54 2.27
N PHE A 15 -5.64 -15.68 1.35
CA PHE A 15 -6.11 -15.82 -0.03
C PHE A 15 -7.56 -15.37 -0.25
N LYS A 16 -7.65 -14.25 -1.00
CA LYS A 16 -8.86 -13.59 -1.50
C LYS A 16 -9.78 -13.14 -0.37
N ILE A 17 -10.17 -11.89 -0.40
CA ILE A 17 -11.20 -11.30 0.46
C ILE A 17 -12.51 -12.05 0.20
N LEU A 18 -12.64 -13.21 0.79
CA LEU A 18 -13.90 -13.84 1.07
C LEU A 18 -14.17 -13.49 2.52
N LEU A 19 -15.09 -12.57 2.74
CA LEU A 19 -15.67 -12.35 4.07
C LEU A 19 -16.00 -13.72 4.66
N ALA A 20 -15.35 -14.03 5.79
CA ALA A 20 -15.55 -15.30 6.47
C ALA A 20 -16.95 -15.30 7.06
N GLY A 21 -17.86 -16.00 6.41
CA GLY A 21 -19.25 -16.15 6.83
C GLY A 21 -20.21 -16.25 5.64
N PRO A 22 -21.42 -16.77 5.84
CA PRO A 22 -22.42 -16.75 4.79
C PRO A 22 -22.78 -15.30 4.45
N LYS A 23 -22.74 -14.93 3.17
CA LYS A 23 -23.15 -13.60 2.66
C LYS A 23 -24.55 -13.19 3.18
N THR A 24 -25.36 -14.16 3.56
CA THR A 24 -26.66 -13.98 4.16
C THR A 24 -26.61 -13.14 5.44
N ILE A 25 -25.57 -13.28 6.27
CA ILE A 25 -25.44 -12.53 7.53
C ILE A 25 -25.15 -11.05 7.26
N GLU A 26 -24.38 -10.73 6.21
CA GLU A 26 -24.10 -9.33 5.83
C GLU A 26 -25.38 -8.56 5.52
N HIS A 27 -26.39 -9.21 4.97
CA HIS A 27 -27.68 -8.58 4.67
C HIS A 27 -28.54 -8.36 5.92
N MET A 28 -28.32 -9.14 6.97
CA MET A 28 -29.12 -9.11 8.20
C MET A 28 -28.59 -8.15 9.25
N VAL A 29 -27.29 -7.76 9.18
CA VAL A 29 -26.66 -6.87 10.16
C VAL A 29 -26.61 -5.44 9.63
N ASP A 30 -26.57 -4.49 10.54
CA ASP A 30 -26.52 -3.07 10.20
C ASP A 30 -25.08 -2.57 9.94
N THR A 31 -24.11 -3.22 10.55
CA THR A 31 -22.69 -2.86 10.40
C THR A 31 -21.86 -4.11 10.19
N VAL A 32 -20.92 -4.04 9.22
CA VAL A 32 -19.91 -5.09 8.96
C VAL A 32 -18.53 -4.43 9.05
N LEU A 33 -17.74 -4.90 10.00
CA LEU A 33 -16.37 -4.46 10.21
C LEU A 33 -15.42 -5.60 9.83
N SER A 34 -14.30 -5.26 9.23
CA SER A 34 -13.26 -6.21 8.86
C SER A 34 -11.92 -5.76 9.38
N PHE A 35 -11.20 -6.67 10.04
CA PHE A 35 -9.79 -6.51 10.34
C PHE A 35 -8.95 -7.14 9.24
N SER A 36 -8.00 -6.37 8.72
CA SER A 36 -6.96 -6.86 7.80
C SER A 36 -5.58 -6.66 8.42
N GLY A 37 -4.67 -7.58 8.13
CA GLY A 37 -3.28 -7.55 8.59
C GLY A 37 -2.62 -8.89 8.34
N GLU A 38 -1.30 -8.88 8.14
CA GLU A 38 -0.50 -10.08 7.97
C GLU A 38 -0.16 -10.69 9.34
N ARG A 39 -0.01 -12.03 9.38
CA ARG A 39 0.27 -12.75 10.64
C ARG A 39 1.59 -12.34 11.29
N ASP A 40 2.58 -12.03 10.48
CA ASP A 40 3.94 -11.74 10.90
C ASP A 40 4.19 -10.25 11.15
N ARG A 41 3.14 -9.44 11.11
CA ARG A 41 3.23 -7.99 11.32
C ARG A 41 2.26 -7.53 12.40
N ASP A 42 2.69 -6.53 13.16
CA ASP A 42 1.92 -6.02 14.29
C ASP A 42 0.76 -5.10 13.86
N LEU A 43 0.83 -4.53 12.64
CA LEU A 43 -0.20 -3.59 12.17
C LEU A 43 -1.48 -4.32 11.75
N ARG A 44 -2.61 -3.82 12.25
CA ARG A 44 -3.95 -4.25 11.89
C ARG A 44 -4.77 -3.05 11.44
N ILE A 45 -5.50 -3.20 10.34
CA ILE A 45 -6.38 -2.14 9.82
C ILE A 45 -7.82 -2.62 9.92
N LEU A 46 -8.62 -1.83 10.62
CA LEU A 46 -10.07 -2.01 10.75
C LEU A 46 -10.76 -1.17 9.68
N ARG A 47 -11.63 -1.80 8.90
CA ARG A 47 -12.44 -1.13 7.87
C ARG A 47 -13.91 -1.45 8.07
N SER A 48 -14.77 -0.47 7.77
CA SER A 48 -16.21 -0.67 7.69
C SER A 48 -16.59 -1.03 6.25
N PHE A 49 -17.14 -2.23 6.03
CA PHE A 49 -17.69 -2.64 4.73
C PHE A 49 -19.14 -2.24 4.56
N LYS A 50 -19.87 -2.17 5.66
CA LYS A 50 -21.26 -1.76 5.71
C LYS A 50 -21.53 -1.02 7.00
N ASN A 51 -22.23 0.11 6.90
CA ASN A 51 -22.68 0.87 8.06
C ASN A 51 -23.98 1.60 7.69
N ARG A 52 -25.09 1.19 8.25
CA ARG A 52 -26.39 1.83 7.99
C ARG A 52 -26.57 3.17 8.70
N PHE A 53 -25.78 3.42 9.74
CA PHE A 53 -25.95 4.58 10.60
C PHE A 53 -24.84 5.63 10.42
N GLY A 54 -23.91 5.42 9.49
CA GLY A 54 -22.81 6.34 9.25
C GLY A 54 -22.01 6.00 8.00
N THR A 55 -20.91 6.69 7.80
CA THR A 55 -20.01 6.45 6.69
C THR A 55 -19.29 5.10 6.80
N THR A 56 -18.92 4.53 5.67
CA THR A 56 -18.00 3.39 5.56
C THR A 56 -16.58 3.82 5.25
N ASP A 57 -16.35 5.14 5.13
CA ASP A 57 -15.12 5.71 4.62
C ASP A 57 -14.04 5.88 5.70
N GLU A 58 -14.26 5.40 6.91
CA GLU A 58 -13.28 5.51 7.98
C GLU A 58 -12.51 4.22 8.17
N ILE A 59 -11.22 4.37 8.50
CA ILE A 59 -10.34 3.29 8.86
C ILE A 59 -9.73 3.54 10.24
N GLY A 60 -9.63 2.48 11.04
CA GLY A 60 -8.86 2.45 12.28
C GLY A 60 -7.58 1.65 12.08
N ALA A 61 -6.47 2.14 12.59
CA ALA A 61 -5.22 1.37 12.63
C ALA A 61 -4.88 1.01 14.06
N PHE A 62 -4.42 -0.22 14.23
CA PHE A 62 -4.04 -0.77 15.51
C PHE A 62 -2.72 -1.52 15.39
N ARG A 63 -1.91 -1.49 16.43
CA ARG A 63 -0.70 -2.29 16.56
C ARG A 63 -0.93 -3.37 17.61
N MET A 64 -0.52 -4.60 17.29
CA MET A 64 -0.52 -5.69 18.26
C MET A 64 0.61 -5.49 19.24
N THR A 65 0.30 -5.51 20.52
CA THR A 65 1.29 -5.44 21.62
C THR A 65 1.13 -6.64 22.54
N GLY A 66 2.05 -6.84 23.46
CA GLY A 66 1.94 -7.90 24.48
C GLY A 66 0.70 -7.76 25.39
N GLU A 67 0.13 -6.55 25.48
CA GLU A 67 -1.05 -6.25 26.29
C GLU A 67 -2.36 -6.22 25.46
N GLY A 68 -2.27 -6.40 24.14
CA GLY A 68 -3.41 -6.37 23.23
C GLY A 68 -3.23 -5.39 22.06
N MET A 69 -4.33 -4.88 21.52
CA MET A 69 -4.31 -3.92 20.43
C MET A 69 -4.24 -2.48 20.97
N ALA A 70 -3.22 -1.74 20.51
CA ALA A 70 -3.08 -0.31 20.74
C ALA A 70 -3.42 0.48 19.48
N GLU A 71 -4.15 1.59 19.62
CA GLU A 71 -4.47 2.46 18.49
C GLU A 71 -3.20 3.12 17.93
N VAL A 72 -3.14 3.24 16.60
CA VAL A 72 -2.11 3.99 15.87
C VAL A 72 -2.76 5.22 15.25
N PRO A 73 -2.67 6.39 15.91
CA PRO A 73 -3.35 7.61 15.44
C PRO A 73 -2.81 8.13 14.12
N ASP A 74 -1.50 7.97 13.90
CA ASP A 74 -0.81 8.38 12.68
C ASP A 74 -0.25 7.15 11.94
N ILE A 75 -1.09 6.56 11.09
CA ILE A 75 -0.70 5.44 10.23
C ILE A 75 0.43 5.83 9.31
N SER A 76 0.34 7.01 8.71
CA SER A 76 1.29 7.49 7.71
C SER A 76 2.67 7.68 8.32
N GLY A 77 2.75 8.28 9.52
CA GLY A 77 4.02 8.43 10.23
C GLY A 77 4.67 7.11 10.59
N SER A 78 3.87 6.09 10.92
CA SER A 78 4.40 4.75 11.26
C SER A 78 4.77 3.89 10.05
N LEU A 79 4.32 4.23 8.85
CA LEU A 79 4.59 3.50 7.61
C LEU A 79 5.66 4.17 6.74
N ILE A 80 6.02 5.41 7.06
CA ILE A 80 7.11 6.15 6.43
C ILE A 80 8.28 6.12 7.41
N GLU A 81 9.05 5.05 7.37
CA GLU A 81 10.30 5.02 8.11
C GLU A 81 11.31 5.96 7.46
N SER A 82 12.18 6.54 8.27
CA SER A 82 13.06 7.64 7.91
C SER A 82 14.29 7.16 7.12
N ASN A 83 14.08 6.53 5.97
CA ASN A 83 15.16 6.17 5.06
C ASN A 83 15.39 7.33 4.08
N GLU A 84 16.02 8.39 4.58
CA GLU A 84 16.43 9.50 3.72
C GLU A 84 17.62 9.09 2.86
N GLY A 85 17.45 9.17 1.55
CA GLY A 85 18.54 9.01 0.60
C GLY A 85 18.91 7.56 0.26
N GLU A 86 18.04 6.61 0.49
CA GLU A 86 18.25 5.23 0.02
C GLU A 86 17.74 5.04 -1.41
N GLU A 87 18.55 4.34 -2.21
CA GLU A 87 18.13 3.92 -3.55
C GLU A 87 17.03 2.87 -3.46
N GLY A 88 16.12 2.90 -4.41
CA GLY A 88 15.01 1.94 -4.46
C GLY A 88 13.86 2.22 -3.52
N SER A 89 13.88 3.31 -2.75
CA SER A 89 12.79 3.70 -1.86
C SER A 89 12.04 4.93 -2.37
N VAL A 90 10.70 4.83 -2.41
CA VAL A 90 9.79 5.93 -2.80
C VAL A 90 8.52 5.87 -1.95
N VAL A 91 8.10 7.02 -1.42
CA VAL A 91 6.83 7.12 -0.72
C VAL A 91 5.67 7.20 -1.72
N SER A 92 4.63 6.45 -1.47
CA SER A 92 3.37 6.51 -2.22
C SER A 92 2.19 6.73 -1.29
N ALA A 93 1.02 6.91 -1.88
CA ALA A 93 -0.23 7.00 -1.14
C ALA A 93 -1.38 6.31 -1.85
N VAL A 94 -2.27 5.75 -1.06
CA VAL A 94 -3.60 5.34 -1.51
C VAL A 94 -4.65 6.10 -0.72
N TYR A 95 -5.78 6.37 -1.37
CA TYR A 95 -6.92 6.97 -0.69
C TYR A 95 -7.77 5.84 -0.11
N GLU A 96 -7.73 5.69 1.21
CA GLU A 96 -8.47 4.67 1.93
C GLU A 96 -9.57 5.32 2.76
N GLY A 97 -10.80 4.99 2.43
CA GLY A 97 -11.95 5.60 3.09
C GLY A 97 -11.99 7.12 2.89
N SER A 98 -11.87 7.88 3.95
CA SER A 98 -11.97 9.34 3.97
C SER A 98 -10.63 10.07 3.90
N ARG A 99 -9.49 9.36 3.98
CA ARG A 99 -8.16 9.98 4.07
C ARG A 99 -7.10 9.27 3.22
N PRO A 100 -6.06 9.99 2.77
CA PRO A 100 -4.88 9.36 2.19
C PRO A 100 -4.06 8.66 3.27
N VAL A 101 -3.56 7.48 2.93
CA VAL A 101 -2.60 6.72 3.74
C VAL A 101 -1.31 6.64 2.95
N PHE A 102 -0.23 7.14 3.54
CA PHE A 102 1.11 7.14 2.96
C PHE A 102 1.88 5.93 3.45
N PHE A 103 2.68 5.36 2.57
CA PHE A 103 3.56 4.24 2.87
C PHE A 103 4.73 4.21 1.91
N GLU A 104 5.76 3.50 2.31
CA GLU A 104 6.96 3.34 1.52
C GLU A 104 6.85 2.13 0.57
N ILE A 105 7.35 2.30 -0.65
CA ILE A 105 7.55 1.25 -1.64
C ILE A 105 9.05 1.09 -1.82
N GLN A 106 9.53 -0.12 -1.61
CA GLN A 106 10.92 -0.49 -1.80
C GLN A 106 11.07 -1.41 -3.00
N ALA A 107 12.09 -1.17 -3.81
CA ALA A 107 12.47 -2.01 -4.93
C ALA A 107 13.95 -2.36 -4.87
N LEU A 108 14.27 -3.61 -5.13
CA LEU A 108 15.63 -4.08 -5.32
C LEU A 108 15.77 -4.67 -6.73
N VAL A 109 16.72 -4.13 -7.48
CA VAL A 109 17.06 -4.61 -8.81
C VAL A 109 18.49 -5.09 -8.82
N THR A 110 18.72 -6.34 -9.14
CA THR A 110 20.05 -6.95 -9.18
C THR A 110 20.19 -7.83 -10.41
N ARG A 111 21.41 -8.02 -10.91
CA ARG A 111 21.64 -8.93 -12.04
C ARG A 111 21.25 -10.36 -11.67
N ALA A 112 20.50 -11.01 -12.56
CA ALA A 112 20.19 -12.43 -12.40
C ALA A 112 21.49 -13.26 -12.54
N ASN A 113 21.73 -14.14 -11.60
CA ASN A 113 22.97 -14.90 -11.60
C ASN A 113 23.04 -15.98 -12.68
N VAL A 114 22.00 -16.82 -12.75
CA VAL A 114 21.90 -17.90 -13.77
C VAL A 114 20.43 -18.27 -13.91
N GLY A 115 19.92 -18.32 -15.14
CA GLY A 115 18.57 -18.74 -15.41
C GLY A 115 17.60 -17.59 -15.71
N PHE A 116 16.33 -17.81 -15.45
CA PHE A 116 15.30 -16.79 -15.71
C PHE A 116 15.27 -15.74 -14.62
N ALA A 117 15.22 -14.48 -15.02
CA ALA A 117 15.10 -13.35 -14.10
C ALA A 117 13.83 -13.45 -13.23
N ARG A 118 14.01 -13.31 -11.92
CA ARG A 118 12.93 -13.41 -10.94
C ARG A 118 12.18 -12.10 -10.81
N ARG A 119 10.88 -12.19 -10.68
CA ARG A 119 9.99 -11.05 -10.49
C ARG A 119 9.12 -11.33 -9.27
N THR A 120 9.33 -10.61 -8.19
CA THR A 120 8.60 -10.82 -6.92
C THR A 120 7.96 -9.53 -6.46
N ALA A 121 6.70 -9.61 -6.09
CA ALA A 121 5.94 -8.49 -5.57
C ALA A 121 5.27 -8.86 -4.24
N ILE A 122 5.44 -8.01 -3.24
CA ILE A 122 4.75 -8.08 -1.95
C ILE A 122 3.98 -6.77 -1.78
N GLY A 123 2.68 -6.87 -1.49
CA GLY A 123 1.79 -5.73 -1.32
C GLY A 123 1.18 -5.17 -2.60
N ILE A 124 1.67 -5.57 -3.79
CA ILE A 124 1.04 -5.31 -5.09
C ILE A 124 0.85 -6.62 -5.85
N SER A 125 -0.04 -6.64 -6.84
CA SER A 125 -0.24 -7.85 -7.63
C SER A 125 0.93 -8.12 -8.58
N GLN A 126 1.28 -9.39 -8.73
CA GLN A 126 2.34 -9.84 -9.66
C GLN A 126 2.08 -9.40 -11.10
N ASN A 127 0.81 -9.44 -11.52
CA ASN A 127 0.42 -8.98 -12.86
C ASN A 127 0.68 -7.49 -13.05
N ARG A 128 0.44 -6.67 -12.00
CA ARG A 128 0.70 -5.22 -12.08
C ARG A 128 2.18 -4.93 -12.17
N LEU A 129 3.00 -5.59 -11.36
CA LEU A 129 4.47 -5.50 -11.48
C LEU A 129 4.93 -5.85 -12.90
N SER A 130 4.44 -6.95 -13.47
CA SER A 130 4.81 -7.39 -14.84
C SER A 130 4.46 -6.34 -15.89
N MET A 131 3.31 -5.68 -15.79
CA MET A 131 2.92 -4.59 -16.70
C MET A 131 3.82 -3.37 -16.56
N ILE A 132 4.13 -2.95 -15.33
CA ILE A 132 5.03 -1.82 -15.09
C ILE A 132 6.43 -2.12 -15.65
N LEU A 133 6.97 -3.31 -15.43
CA LEU A 133 8.25 -3.73 -15.99
C LEU A 133 8.28 -3.70 -17.52
N ALA A 134 7.21 -4.16 -18.17
CA ALA A 134 7.11 -4.11 -19.62
C ALA A 134 7.09 -2.67 -20.16
N VAL A 135 6.43 -1.74 -19.44
CA VAL A 135 6.44 -0.32 -19.79
C VAL A 135 7.83 0.27 -19.59
N LEU A 136 8.49 0.02 -18.45
CA LEU A 136 9.85 0.49 -18.17
C LEU A 136 10.84 -0.03 -19.20
N GLU A 137 10.76 -1.29 -19.59
CA GLU A 137 11.59 -1.90 -20.63
C GLU A 137 11.37 -1.20 -21.97
N LYS A 138 10.12 -1.15 -22.44
CA LYS A 138 9.80 -0.74 -23.82
C LYS A 138 9.75 0.77 -24.00
N LYS A 139 9.32 1.53 -22.99
CA LYS A 139 9.08 2.98 -23.10
C LYS A 139 10.17 3.82 -22.45
N ALA A 140 10.69 3.37 -21.32
CA ALA A 140 11.77 4.05 -20.65
C ALA A 140 13.17 3.53 -21.05
N GLY A 141 13.25 2.46 -21.83
CA GLY A 141 14.51 1.90 -22.32
C GLY A 141 15.41 1.31 -21.22
N LEU A 142 14.82 0.86 -20.12
CA LEU A 142 15.55 0.19 -19.05
C LEU A 142 15.74 -1.28 -19.42
N GLY A 143 16.96 -1.71 -19.67
CA GLY A 143 17.26 -3.12 -19.99
C GLY A 143 17.13 -4.03 -18.79
N LEU A 144 15.89 -4.33 -18.37
CA LEU A 144 15.56 -5.11 -17.16
C LEU A 144 15.42 -6.62 -17.39
N LEU A 145 15.59 -7.09 -18.62
CA LEU A 145 15.37 -8.49 -18.97
C LEU A 145 16.26 -9.45 -18.18
N ASP A 146 17.52 -9.09 -17.98
CA ASP A 146 18.52 -9.88 -17.28
C ASP A 146 18.66 -9.52 -15.79
N TYR A 147 17.66 -8.87 -15.22
CA TYR A 147 17.67 -8.45 -13.81
C TYR A 147 16.55 -9.08 -13.02
N ASP A 148 16.88 -9.55 -11.84
CA ASP A 148 15.91 -9.86 -10.79
C ASP A 148 15.32 -8.57 -10.24
N VAL A 149 14.00 -8.56 -10.07
CA VAL A 149 13.27 -7.40 -9.54
C VAL A 149 12.39 -7.84 -8.38
N TYR A 150 12.62 -7.23 -7.23
CA TYR A 150 11.86 -7.44 -6.02
C TYR A 150 11.21 -6.13 -5.63
N VAL A 151 9.91 -6.14 -5.36
CA VAL A 151 9.15 -4.97 -4.90
C VAL A 151 8.41 -5.34 -3.63
N ASN A 152 8.51 -4.47 -2.63
CA ASN A 152 7.86 -4.63 -1.34
C ASN A 152 7.14 -3.35 -0.94
N VAL A 153 5.90 -3.46 -0.52
CA VAL A 153 5.16 -2.40 0.16
C VAL A 153 5.42 -2.52 1.65
N VAL A 154 6.06 -1.52 2.23
CA VAL A 154 6.42 -1.51 3.64
C VAL A 154 5.15 -1.43 4.50
N GLY A 155 5.19 -2.02 5.69
CA GLY A 155 4.06 -2.03 6.63
C GLY A 155 3.00 -3.10 6.37
N GLY A 156 3.20 -4.02 5.37
CA GLY A 156 2.24 -5.08 5.08
C GLY A 156 0.94 -4.60 4.45
N MET A 157 0.94 -3.39 3.93
CA MET A 157 -0.18 -2.88 3.16
C MET A 157 -0.28 -3.65 1.84
N SER A 158 -1.47 -4.12 1.51
CA SER A 158 -1.76 -4.65 0.18
C SER A 158 -2.63 -3.65 -0.56
N THR A 159 -2.12 -3.15 -1.67
CA THR A 159 -2.85 -2.19 -2.48
C THR A 159 -3.28 -2.80 -3.81
N GLY A 160 -4.58 -2.75 -4.09
CA GLY A 160 -5.13 -3.04 -5.42
C GLY A 160 -5.22 -1.80 -6.31
N SER A 161 -4.84 -0.63 -5.77
CA SER A 161 -4.95 0.64 -6.48
C SER A 161 -3.82 0.84 -7.47
N THR A 162 -4.14 1.34 -8.66
CA THR A 162 -3.17 1.75 -9.68
C THR A 162 -2.46 3.06 -9.32
N SER A 163 -2.88 3.73 -8.25
CA SER A 163 -2.26 4.99 -7.79
C SER A 163 -0.78 4.84 -7.42
N THR A 164 -0.35 3.63 -7.09
CA THR A 164 1.02 3.33 -6.67
C THR A 164 1.99 3.03 -7.81
N ASP A 165 1.51 2.92 -9.04
CA ASP A 165 2.32 2.50 -10.18
C ASP A 165 3.54 3.38 -10.43
N LEU A 166 3.33 4.70 -10.34
CA LEU A 166 4.43 5.66 -10.55
C LEU A 166 5.51 5.49 -9.48
N ALA A 167 5.11 5.26 -8.22
CA ALA A 167 6.07 5.04 -7.15
C ALA A 167 6.84 3.72 -7.33
N VAL A 168 6.16 2.65 -7.75
CA VAL A 168 6.79 1.38 -8.10
C VAL A 168 7.79 1.56 -9.23
N ALA A 169 7.40 2.27 -10.30
CA ALA A 169 8.26 2.54 -11.44
C ALA A 169 9.51 3.35 -11.04
N LEU A 170 9.33 4.38 -10.21
CA LEU A 170 10.43 5.21 -9.72
C LEU A 170 11.35 4.45 -8.75
N ALA A 171 10.82 3.61 -7.87
CA ALA A 171 11.62 2.78 -6.97
C ALA A 171 12.48 1.78 -7.79
N ILE A 172 11.91 1.12 -8.79
CA ILE A 172 12.65 0.25 -9.69
C ILE A 172 13.72 1.03 -10.45
N TYR A 173 13.38 2.21 -10.99
CA TYR A 173 14.34 3.06 -11.69
C TYR A 173 15.49 3.49 -10.79
N SER A 174 15.19 3.95 -9.58
CA SER A 174 16.16 4.37 -8.57
C SER A 174 17.15 3.25 -8.25
N SER A 175 16.64 2.05 -7.92
CA SER A 175 17.46 0.88 -7.64
C SER A 175 18.30 0.44 -8.85
N PHE A 176 17.69 0.41 -10.06
CA PHE A 176 18.41 0.04 -11.27
C PHE A 176 19.57 0.98 -11.63
N LYS A 177 19.40 2.28 -11.35
CA LYS A 177 20.42 3.30 -11.63
C LYS A 177 21.41 3.50 -10.48
N GLY A 178 21.19 2.88 -9.31
CA GLY A 178 22.01 3.13 -8.11
C GLY A 178 21.94 4.60 -7.69
N ARG A 179 20.76 5.23 -7.79
CA ARG A 179 20.59 6.66 -7.49
C ARG A 179 19.43 6.88 -6.56
N ALA A 180 19.73 7.30 -5.36
CA ALA A 180 18.74 7.77 -4.42
C ALA A 180 18.18 9.14 -4.82
N SER A 181 16.95 9.43 -4.42
CA SER A 181 16.45 10.80 -4.44
C SER A 181 17.14 11.62 -3.35
N SER A 182 17.55 12.84 -3.68
CA SER A 182 18.13 13.76 -2.70
C SER A 182 17.11 14.33 -1.72
N ARG A 183 15.84 14.03 -1.92
CA ARG A 183 14.71 14.49 -1.09
C ARG A 183 13.67 13.38 -1.00
N LYS A 184 12.87 13.38 0.06
CA LYS A 184 11.68 12.53 0.14
C LYS A 184 10.73 12.87 -1.00
N VAL A 185 10.39 11.89 -1.81
CA VAL A 185 9.48 12.03 -2.95
C VAL A 185 8.23 11.24 -2.65
N VAL A 186 7.10 11.91 -2.73
CA VAL A 186 5.79 11.25 -2.76
C VAL A 186 5.36 11.14 -4.23
N ALA A 187 5.16 9.93 -4.69
CA ALA A 187 4.75 9.65 -6.05
C ALA A 187 3.42 8.91 -6.08
N VAL A 188 2.45 9.49 -6.79
CA VAL A 188 1.15 8.88 -7.07
C VAL A 188 0.80 9.07 -8.53
N GLY A 189 0.28 8.04 -9.17
CA GLY A 189 -0.08 8.07 -10.59
C GLY A 189 -0.26 6.68 -11.16
N GLU A 190 -1.19 6.53 -12.08
CA GLU A 190 -1.36 5.30 -12.83
C GLU A 190 -0.43 5.31 -14.05
N VAL A 191 0.29 4.23 -14.28
CA VAL A 191 1.14 4.03 -15.45
C VAL A 191 0.36 3.24 -16.51
N GLY A 192 0.05 3.91 -17.63
CA GLY A 192 -0.60 3.27 -18.77
C GLY A 192 0.39 2.45 -19.61
N LEU A 193 -0.11 1.42 -20.30
CA LEU A 193 0.70 0.56 -21.19
C LEU A 193 1.35 1.32 -22.35
N THR A 194 0.83 2.49 -22.71
CA THR A 194 1.41 3.38 -23.72
C THR A 194 2.57 4.23 -23.18
N GLY A 195 2.83 4.16 -21.85
CA GLY A 195 3.87 4.94 -21.16
C GLY A 195 3.40 6.30 -20.64
N ASN A 196 2.12 6.63 -20.83
CA ASN A 196 1.54 7.86 -20.30
C ASN A 196 1.19 7.70 -18.83
N LEU A 197 1.26 8.83 -18.09
CA LEU A 197 0.80 8.92 -16.70
C LEU A 197 -0.64 9.43 -16.68
N ARG A 198 -1.43 8.83 -15.83
CA ARG A 198 -2.81 9.25 -15.57
C ARG A 198 -2.96 9.73 -14.14
N SER A 199 -3.80 10.73 -13.98
CA SER A 199 -4.20 11.22 -12.67
C SER A 199 -4.97 10.13 -11.89
N VAL A 200 -4.82 10.16 -10.58
CA VAL A 200 -5.50 9.23 -9.67
C VAL A 200 -6.65 9.95 -8.95
N PRO A 201 -7.68 9.22 -8.51
CA PRO A 201 -8.75 9.81 -7.70
C PRO A 201 -8.19 10.49 -6.45
N ASN A 202 -8.77 11.65 -6.09
CA ASN A 202 -8.39 12.42 -4.92
C ASN A 202 -6.91 12.88 -4.87
N ALA A 203 -6.24 13.02 -6.02
CA ALA A 203 -4.84 13.44 -6.09
C ALA A 203 -4.58 14.75 -5.33
N GLU A 204 -5.47 15.73 -5.43
CA GLU A 204 -5.35 17.01 -4.71
C GLU A 204 -5.34 16.83 -3.19
N LYS A 205 -6.20 15.97 -2.65
CA LYS A 205 -6.24 15.66 -1.21
C LYS A 205 -4.97 14.93 -0.75
N ILE A 206 -4.43 14.05 -1.60
CA ILE A 206 -3.16 13.37 -1.33
C ILE A 206 -2.03 14.40 -1.24
N VAL A 207 -1.96 15.34 -2.19
CA VAL A 207 -0.94 16.39 -2.20
C VAL A 207 -1.06 17.31 -0.98
N GLN A 208 -2.27 17.74 -0.65
CA GLN A 208 -2.52 18.59 0.54
C GLN A 208 -2.04 17.90 1.83
N GLU A 209 -2.34 16.62 1.98
CA GLU A 209 -1.94 15.87 3.15
C GLU A 209 -0.41 15.60 3.18
N ALA A 210 0.20 15.33 2.02
CA ALA A 210 1.65 15.20 1.91
C ALA A 210 2.38 16.48 2.37
N VAL A 211 1.89 17.65 1.94
CA VAL A 211 2.43 18.96 2.38
C VAL A 211 2.24 19.14 3.89
N ARG A 212 1.08 18.77 4.43
CA ARG A 212 0.81 18.85 5.87
C ARG A 212 1.79 18.01 6.70
N LEU A 213 2.05 16.76 6.26
CA LEU A 213 3.00 15.87 6.91
C LEU A 213 4.43 16.38 6.84
N ALA A 214 4.85 16.88 5.67
CA ALA A 214 6.19 17.48 5.50
C ALA A 214 6.41 18.68 6.41
N LEU A 215 5.40 19.56 6.56
CA LEU A 215 5.47 20.71 7.46
C LEU A 215 5.49 20.31 8.94
N LYS A 216 4.89 19.19 9.32
CA LYS A 216 4.94 18.66 10.69
C LYS A 216 6.35 18.17 11.01
N GLN A 217 6.95 17.37 10.14
CA GLN A 217 8.33 16.87 10.33
C GLN A 217 9.40 17.97 10.36
N ALA A 218 9.18 19.09 9.66
CA ALA A 218 10.11 20.22 9.68
C ALA A 218 10.08 21.04 10.99
N LYS A 219 9.12 20.77 11.89
CA LYS A 219 8.98 21.47 13.18
C LYS A 219 9.43 20.65 14.37
N GLU A 220 9.66 19.36 14.20
CA GLU A 220 10.25 18.43 15.17
C GLU A 220 11.78 18.37 14.98
#